data_bfd48f2da72eddce6b7a8b38ba9a8987
#
_entry.id   bfd48f2da72eddce6b7a8b38ba9a8987
#
_cell.length_a   1.000
_cell.length_b   1.000
_cell.length_c   1.000
_cell.angle_alpha   90.00
_cell.angle_beta   90.00
_cell.angle_gamma   90.00
#
_symmetry.space_group_name_H-M   'P 1'
#
loop_
_entity.id
_entity.type
_entity.pdbx_description
1 polymer ?
#
loop_
_entity_poly.entity_id
_entity_poly.type
_entity_poly.pdbx_seq_one_letter_code
_entity_poly.pdbx_strand_id
1 'polypeptide(L)'
;AKSQQKGMVVTEENEFGVIDNESEVKDRQRVLVVDDSYMNRMILTEILKSDYEIINAASGEECLEIIEKYGTGIDIILLDIVMPGMDGFEVLNYMNNNNWIEDIPVILISSEDSNQYIRRAYEMGVSDYISRPFDAKIVYQRVLNTIKLYAKQRRLINLITDQVYEKEKNNKMMIGILSQIVEFRNSDSGMHVRNISTLTGMLLEKIVQKTDKYYLSW
;
A
#
# COMPACT_ATOMS: atom_id res chain seq x y z
N ALA A 1 -41.76 69.85 14.74
CA ALA A 1 -40.46 69.27 15.04
C ALA A 1 -40.58 67.76 14.87
N LYS A 2 -39.99 67.23 13.82
CA LYS A 2 -39.95 65.79 13.49
C LYS A 2 -38.63 65.25 13.99
N SER A 3 -38.72 64.34 14.96
CA SER A 3 -37.53 63.54 15.39
C SER A 3 -37.40 62.37 14.44
N GLN A 4 -36.23 62.28 13.83
CA GLN A 4 -35.78 61.10 13.04
C GLN A 4 -35.13 60.08 13.96
N GLN A 5 -35.72 58.90 14.06
CA GLN A 5 -35.12 57.70 14.60
C GLN A 5 -34.24 57.08 13.52
N LYS A 6 -32.96 57.02 13.82
CA LYS A 6 -31.96 56.36 13.00
C LYS A 6 -31.88 54.88 13.42
N GLY A 7 -32.44 54.02 12.58
CA GLY A 7 -32.34 52.59 12.76
C GLY A 7 -30.92 52.11 12.51
N MET A 8 -30.37 51.39 13.46
CA MET A 8 -29.07 50.73 13.41
C MET A 8 -29.27 49.38 12.72
N VAL A 9 -28.77 49.27 11.48
CA VAL A 9 -28.73 48.01 10.75
C VAL A 9 -27.51 47.27 11.27
N VAL A 10 -27.72 46.17 11.99
CA VAL A 10 -26.70 45.23 12.35
C VAL A 10 -26.50 44.32 11.14
N THR A 11 -25.40 44.47 10.45
CA THR A 11 -24.95 43.53 9.43
C THR A 11 -24.29 42.36 10.14
N GLU A 12 -24.94 41.20 10.14
CA GLU A 12 -24.31 39.93 10.45
C GLU A 12 -23.33 39.61 9.32
N GLU A 13 -22.03 39.73 9.61
CA GLU A 13 -20.97 39.19 8.78
C GLU A 13 -20.97 37.68 8.96
N ASN A 14 -21.48 36.96 7.98
CA ASN A 14 -21.29 35.53 7.82
C ASN A 14 -19.81 35.28 7.48
N GLU A 15 -19.02 34.92 8.48
CA GLU A 15 -17.75 34.24 8.28
C GLU A 15 -18.00 32.83 7.71
N PHE A 16 -18.34 32.74 6.45
CA PHE A 16 -18.11 31.51 5.70
C PHE A 16 -16.63 31.50 5.34
N GLY A 17 -15.84 30.73 6.12
CA GLY A 17 -14.50 30.40 5.77
C GLY A 17 -14.47 29.83 4.35
N VAL A 18 -13.77 30.52 3.48
CA VAL A 18 -13.37 30.01 2.16
C VAL A 18 -12.60 28.75 2.44
N ILE A 19 -13.22 27.60 2.21
CA ILE A 19 -12.51 26.33 2.10
C ILE A 19 -11.71 26.47 0.81
N ASP A 20 -10.45 26.83 0.95
CA ASP A 20 -9.47 26.67 -0.10
C ASP A 20 -9.49 25.18 -0.49
N ASN A 21 -10.19 24.89 -1.58
CA ASN A 21 -9.99 23.67 -2.34
C ASN A 21 -8.59 23.77 -2.95
N GLU A 22 -7.56 23.57 -2.12
CA GLU A 22 -6.33 22.98 -2.64
C GLU A 22 -6.78 21.66 -3.26
N SER A 23 -6.92 21.66 -4.57
CA SER A 23 -7.03 20.46 -5.38
C SER A 23 -5.79 19.62 -4.99
N GLU A 24 -5.98 18.65 -4.07
CA GLU A 24 -5.07 17.54 -3.92
C GLU A 24 -4.82 17.04 -5.33
N VAL A 25 -3.62 17.27 -5.83
CA VAL A 25 -3.13 16.64 -7.05
C VAL A 25 -3.11 15.15 -6.69
N LYS A 26 -4.22 14.48 -6.98
CA LYS A 26 -4.39 13.06 -6.76
C LYS A 26 -3.29 12.40 -7.56
N ASP A 27 -2.24 11.97 -6.88
CA ASP A 27 -1.11 11.29 -7.50
C ASP A 27 -1.70 10.11 -8.29
N ARG A 28 -1.57 10.16 -9.63
CA ARG A 28 -2.19 9.14 -10.49
C ARG A 28 -1.50 7.82 -10.20
N GLN A 29 -2.30 6.78 -10.08
CA GLN A 29 -1.79 5.43 -9.90
C GLN A 29 -0.92 5.04 -11.08
N ARG A 30 0.22 4.39 -10.80
CA ARG A 30 1.25 4.03 -11.79
C ARG A 30 1.08 2.60 -12.25
N VAL A 31 0.95 2.46 -13.55
CA VAL A 31 0.88 1.16 -14.24
C VAL A 31 2.18 0.96 -15.01
N LEU A 32 2.95 -0.07 -14.68
CA LEU A 32 4.12 -0.48 -15.43
C LEU A 32 3.70 -1.47 -16.51
N VAL A 33 3.93 -1.15 -17.78
CA VAL A 33 3.66 -2.00 -18.93
C VAL A 33 4.98 -2.56 -19.47
N VAL A 34 5.12 -3.88 -19.42
CA VAL A 34 6.34 -4.61 -19.79
C VAL A 34 6.03 -5.55 -20.95
N ASP A 35 6.58 -5.28 -22.13
CA ASP A 35 6.37 -6.06 -23.35
C ASP A 35 7.48 -5.67 -24.34
N ASP A 36 8.10 -6.60 -25.05
CA ASP A 36 9.15 -6.30 -26.02
C ASP A 36 8.59 -5.61 -27.29
N SER A 37 7.32 -5.86 -27.61
CA SER A 37 6.64 -5.25 -28.75
C SER A 37 6.21 -3.81 -28.45
N TYR A 38 6.79 -2.86 -29.15
CA TYR A 38 6.38 -1.45 -29.09
C TYR A 38 4.88 -1.26 -29.36
N MET A 39 4.31 -2.03 -30.31
CA MET A 39 2.89 -1.94 -30.66
C MET A 39 2.00 -2.36 -29.48
N ASN A 40 2.35 -3.43 -28.78
CA ASN A 40 1.59 -3.90 -27.63
C ASN A 40 1.62 -2.88 -26.49
N ARG A 41 2.81 -2.31 -26.19
CA ARG A 41 2.93 -1.23 -25.20
C ARG A 41 2.09 -0.01 -25.57
N MET A 42 2.08 0.38 -26.83
CA MET A 42 1.24 1.49 -27.34
C MET A 42 -0.25 1.23 -27.13
N ILE A 43 -0.74 0.02 -27.46
CA ILE A 43 -2.15 -0.35 -27.30
C ILE A 43 -2.54 -0.29 -25.81
N LEU A 44 -1.75 -0.90 -24.93
CA LEU A 44 -2.03 -0.90 -23.50
C LEU A 44 -1.96 0.51 -22.90
N THR A 45 -0.98 1.30 -23.33
CA THR A 45 -0.87 2.71 -22.93
C THR A 45 -2.12 3.49 -23.36
N GLU A 46 -2.59 3.33 -24.60
CA GLU A 46 -3.77 4.03 -25.10
C GLU A 46 -5.05 3.66 -24.31
N ILE A 47 -5.18 2.39 -23.90
CA ILE A 47 -6.32 1.91 -23.10
C ILE A 47 -6.33 2.55 -21.69
N LEU A 48 -5.15 2.77 -21.08
CA LEU A 48 -5.03 3.08 -19.67
C LEU A 48 -4.65 4.54 -19.35
N LYS A 49 -4.04 5.28 -20.27
CA LYS A 49 -3.48 6.62 -20.05
C LYS A 49 -4.46 7.69 -19.58
N SER A 50 -5.77 7.50 -19.77
CA SER A 50 -6.79 8.46 -19.32
C SER A 50 -6.86 8.56 -17.81
N ASP A 51 -6.67 7.43 -17.11
CA ASP A 51 -6.88 7.31 -15.68
C ASP A 51 -5.58 7.05 -14.89
N TYR A 52 -4.55 6.55 -15.56
CA TYR A 52 -3.30 6.10 -14.94
C TYR A 52 -2.06 6.82 -15.52
N GLU A 53 -1.01 6.90 -14.72
CA GLU A 53 0.35 7.22 -15.16
C GLU A 53 1.00 5.94 -15.69
N ILE A 54 1.39 5.93 -16.98
CA ILE A 54 1.94 4.74 -17.61
C ILE A 54 3.46 4.83 -17.69
N ILE A 55 4.12 3.83 -17.15
CA ILE A 55 5.57 3.61 -17.32
C ILE A 55 5.73 2.41 -18.25
N ASN A 56 6.62 2.50 -19.22
CA ASN A 56 6.86 1.43 -20.19
C ASN A 56 8.25 0.83 -19.97
N ALA A 57 8.35 -0.49 -20.09
CA ALA A 57 9.59 -1.24 -20.17
C ALA A 57 9.59 -2.14 -21.41
N ALA A 58 10.70 -2.21 -22.11
CA ALA A 58 10.83 -3.00 -23.35
C ALA A 58 11.48 -4.38 -23.09
N SER A 59 11.90 -4.68 -21.88
CA SER A 59 12.50 -5.96 -21.49
C SER A 59 12.29 -6.25 -20.02
N GLY A 60 12.60 -7.50 -19.59
CA GLY A 60 12.56 -7.89 -18.19
C GLY A 60 13.58 -7.14 -17.34
N GLU A 61 14.78 -6.89 -17.88
CA GLU A 61 15.84 -6.15 -17.22
C GLU A 61 15.41 -4.70 -16.92
N GLU A 62 14.84 -4.01 -17.93
CA GLU A 62 14.32 -2.64 -17.76
C GLU A 62 13.17 -2.61 -16.74
N CYS A 63 12.33 -3.64 -16.72
CA CYS A 63 11.29 -3.81 -15.72
C CYS A 63 11.88 -3.83 -14.30
N LEU A 64 12.93 -4.62 -14.05
CA LEU A 64 13.56 -4.71 -12.74
C LEU A 64 14.20 -3.39 -12.32
N GLU A 65 14.89 -2.69 -13.22
CA GLU A 65 15.46 -1.35 -12.95
C GLU A 65 14.37 -0.35 -12.52
N ILE A 66 13.20 -0.40 -13.17
CA ILE A 66 12.06 0.46 -12.83
C ILE A 66 11.49 0.08 -11.47
N ILE A 67 11.33 -1.22 -11.17
CA ILE A 67 10.86 -1.69 -9.87
C ILE A 67 11.83 -1.27 -8.75
N GLU A 68 13.15 -1.42 -8.96
CA GLU A 68 14.15 -0.98 -7.99
C GLU A 68 14.08 0.53 -7.72
N LYS A 69 13.80 1.32 -8.74
CA LYS A 69 13.72 2.78 -8.64
C LYS A 69 12.46 3.27 -7.93
N TYR A 70 11.30 2.68 -8.23
CA TYR A 70 10.00 3.16 -7.77
C TYR A 70 9.42 2.35 -6.60
N GLY A 71 9.84 1.07 -6.45
CA GLY A 71 9.36 0.18 -5.40
C GLY A 71 7.83 0.11 -5.35
N THR A 72 7.27 0.25 -4.17
CA THR A 72 5.80 0.26 -3.94
C THR A 72 5.08 1.50 -4.50
N GLY A 73 5.80 2.41 -5.16
CA GLY A 73 5.21 3.50 -5.94
C GLY A 73 4.61 3.03 -7.27
N ILE A 74 4.80 1.75 -7.66
CA ILE A 74 4.10 1.10 -8.77
C ILE A 74 2.85 0.41 -8.21
N ASP A 75 1.68 0.72 -8.76
CA ASP A 75 0.42 0.16 -8.30
C ASP A 75 0.05 -1.17 -8.94
N ILE A 76 0.56 -1.43 -10.15
CA ILE A 76 0.35 -2.69 -10.89
C ILE A 76 1.36 -2.84 -12.02
N ILE A 77 1.71 -4.08 -12.35
CA ILE A 77 2.53 -4.44 -13.49
C ILE A 77 1.70 -5.26 -14.47
N LEU A 78 1.73 -4.87 -15.76
CA LEU A 78 1.26 -5.67 -16.89
C LEU A 78 2.50 -6.27 -17.55
N LEU A 79 2.69 -7.58 -17.42
CA LEU A 79 3.93 -8.27 -17.79
C LEU A 79 3.70 -9.28 -18.90
N ASP A 80 4.39 -9.12 -20.02
CA ASP A 80 4.46 -10.17 -21.03
C ASP A 80 5.32 -11.34 -20.56
N ILE A 81 4.91 -12.54 -20.91
CA ILE A 81 5.66 -13.77 -20.60
C ILE A 81 6.82 -13.94 -21.56
N VAL A 82 6.58 -13.74 -22.86
CA VAL A 82 7.55 -14.10 -23.90
C VAL A 82 8.29 -12.86 -24.36
N MET A 83 9.48 -12.67 -23.82
CA MET A 83 10.36 -11.57 -24.18
C MET A 83 11.77 -12.10 -24.44
N PRO A 84 12.54 -11.48 -25.37
CA PRO A 84 13.97 -11.78 -25.56
C PRO A 84 14.78 -11.42 -24.30
N GLY A 85 15.80 -12.22 -24.00
CA GLY A 85 16.61 -12.04 -22.78
C GLY A 85 15.89 -12.56 -21.57
N MET A 86 15.58 -11.71 -20.60
CA MET A 86 14.84 -12.06 -19.39
C MET A 86 13.33 -12.19 -19.70
N ASP A 87 12.80 -13.40 -19.56
CA ASP A 87 11.37 -13.66 -19.74
C ASP A 87 10.52 -13.23 -18.54
N GLY A 88 9.17 -13.22 -18.71
CA GLY A 88 8.27 -12.81 -17.64
C GLY A 88 8.30 -13.70 -16.41
N PHE A 89 8.63 -14.99 -16.54
CA PHE A 89 8.78 -15.89 -15.40
C PHE A 89 10.06 -15.61 -14.61
N GLU A 90 11.13 -15.21 -15.28
CA GLU A 90 12.38 -14.80 -14.63
C GLU A 90 12.17 -13.50 -13.83
N VAL A 91 11.42 -12.53 -14.39
CA VAL A 91 11.00 -11.32 -13.67
C VAL A 91 10.17 -11.69 -12.42
N LEU A 92 9.17 -12.57 -12.55
CA LEU A 92 8.36 -13.03 -11.42
C LEU A 92 9.20 -13.74 -10.36
N ASN A 93 10.16 -14.56 -10.77
CA ASN A 93 11.06 -15.24 -9.83
C ASN A 93 11.91 -14.24 -9.04
N TYR A 94 12.40 -13.19 -9.70
CA TYR A 94 13.13 -12.11 -9.05
C TYR A 94 12.24 -11.35 -8.05
N MET A 95 11.01 -11.03 -8.44
CA MET A 95 10.03 -10.36 -7.56
C MET A 95 9.69 -11.21 -6.33
N ASN A 96 9.54 -12.53 -6.49
CA ASN A 96 9.30 -13.46 -5.38
C ASN A 96 10.48 -13.51 -4.42
N ASN A 97 11.71 -13.61 -4.93
CA ASN A 97 12.91 -13.65 -4.11
C ASN A 97 13.12 -12.38 -3.27
N ASN A 98 12.58 -11.25 -3.71
CA ASN A 98 12.65 -9.96 -3.02
C ASN A 98 11.33 -9.58 -2.31
N ASN A 99 10.34 -10.47 -2.24
CA ASN A 99 9.00 -10.27 -1.66
C ASN A 99 8.17 -9.13 -2.31
N TRP A 100 8.56 -8.67 -3.50
CA TRP A 100 7.82 -7.59 -4.19
C TRP A 100 6.47 -8.03 -4.74
N ILE A 101 6.30 -9.34 -4.98
CA ILE A 101 5.03 -9.88 -5.51
C ILE A 101 3.86 -9.72 -4.53
N GLU A 102 4.15 -9.62 -3.22
CA GLU A 102 3.14 -9.40 -2.19
C GLU A 102 2.60 -7.97 -2.20
N ASP A 103 3.47 -7.01 -2.54
CA ASP A 103 3.15 -5.57 -2.49
C ASP A 103 2.71 -5.01 -3.84
N ILE A 104 3.22 -5.56 -4.95
CA ILE A 104 2.98 -5.05 -6.30
C ILE A 104 2.24 -6.14 -7.10
N PRO A 105 0.93 -5.96 -7.38
CA PRO A 105 0.18 -6.92 -8.17
C PRO A 105 0.69 -7.00 -9.60
N VAL A 106 0.72 -8.23 -10.13
CA VAL A 106 1.12 -8.51 -11.50
C VAL A 106 -0.04 -9.14 -12.26
N ILE A 107 -0.37 -8.58 -13.42
CA ILE A 107 -1.23 -9.21 -14.42
C ILE A 107 -0.33 -9.69 -15.55
N LEU A 108 -0.32 -10.99 -15.79
CA LEU A 108 0.39 -11.54 -16.94
C LEU A 108 -0.39 -11.33 -18.24
N ILE A 109 0.34 -11.07 -19.30
CA ILE A 109 -0.19 -10.93 -20.63
C ILE A 109 0.52 -11.92 -21.53
N SER A 110 -0.22 -12.73 -22.30
CA SER A 110 0.40 -13.68 -23.21
C SER A 110 -0.52 -14.08 -24.36
N SER A 111 0.09 -14.50 -25.47
CA SER A 111 -0.59 -15.26 -26.54
C SER A 111 -0.62 -16.78 -26.27
N GLU A 112 0.09 -17.23 -25.26
CA GLU A 112 0.19 -18.63 -24.86
C GLU A 112 -1.00 -19.02 -23.99
N ASP A 113 -1.99 -19.69 -24.55
CA ASP A 113 -3.21 -20.15 -23.84
C ASP A 113 -3.06 -21.54 -23.21
N SER A 114 -1.82 -22.05 -23.06
CA SER A 114 -1.67 -23.38 -22.49
C SER A 114 -1.96 -23.33 -20.97
N ASN A 115 -2.84 -24.22 -20.51
CA ASN A 115 -3.21 -24.37 -19.12
C ASN A 115 -2.00 -24.54 -18.18
N GLN A 116 -0.87 -25.00 -18.73
CA GLN A 116 0.35 -25.21 -17.97
C GLN A 116 1.04 -23.87 -17.63
N TYR A 117 1.11 -22.93 -18.57
CA TYR A 117 1.67 -21.58 -18.33
C TYR A 117 0.81 -20.79 -17.36
N ILE A 118 -0.50 -20.83 -17.53
CA ILE A 118 -1.45 -20.14 -16.65
C ILE A 118 -1.34 -20.66 -15.21
N ARG A 119 -1.29 -21.99 -15.04
CA ARG A 119 -1.13 -22.59 -13.71
C ARG A 119 0.18 -22.17 -13.05
N ARG A 120 1.29 -22.27 -13.77
CA ARG A 120 2.61 -21.84 -13.27
C ARG A 120 2.61 -20.37 -12.84
N ALA A 121 1.95 -19.50 -13.61
CA ALA A 121 1.83 -18.09 -13.29
C ALA A 121 1.14 -17.87 -11.94
N TYR A 122 -0.02 -18.51 -11.73
CA TYR A 122 -0.74 -18.40 -10.46
C TYR A 122 0.04 -19.01 -9.28
N GLU A 123 0.77 -20.11 -9.49
CA GLU A 123 1.67 -20.69 -8.47
C GLU A 123 2.79 -19.72 -8.07
N MET A 124 3.18 -18.82 -8.96
CA MET A 124 4.17 -17.78 -8.71
C MET A 124 3.57 -16.49 -8.12
N GLY A 125 2.28 -16.46 -7.80
CA GLY A 125 1.64 -15.32 -7.10
C GLY A 125 1.08 -14.24 -8.02
N VAL A 126 0.90 -14.52 -9.31
CA VAL A 126 0.29 -13.56 -10.25
C VAL A 126 -1.17 -13.31 -9.87
N SER A 127 -1.57 -12.05 -9.89
CA SER A 127 -2.92 -11.63 -9.49
C SER A 127 -3.98 -11.97 -10.55
N ASP A 128 -3.63 -11.91 -11.84
CA ASP A 128 -4.53 -12.20 -12.96
C ASP A 128 -3.75 -12.48 -14.24
N TYR A 129 -4.49 -12.91 -15.29
CA TYR A 129 -3.96 -13.26 -16.60
C TYR A 129 -4.84 -12.69 -17.70
N ILE A 130 -4.24 -12.13 -18.75
CA ILE A 130 -4.94 -11.60 -19.93
C ILE A 130 -4.37 -12.25 -21.18
N SER A 131 -5.25 -12.91 -21.97
CA SER A 131 -4.89 -13.48 -23.27
C SER A 131 -4.91 -12.42 -24.38
N ARG A 132 -4.06 -12.62 -25.38
CA ARG A 132 -4.13 -11.87 -26.64
C ARG A 132 -5.07 -12.58 -27.64
N PRO A 133 -5.79 -11.84 -28.51
CA PRO A 133 -5.75 -10.38 -28.72
C PRO A 133 -6.47 -9.61 -27.61
N PHE A 134 -6.03 -8.35 -27.37
CA PHE A 134 -6.59 -7.51 -26.31
C PHE A 134 -8.01 -7.06 -26.60
N ASP A 135 -8.91 -7.30 -25.66
CA ASP A 135 -10.15 -6.54 -25.53
C ASP A 135 -9.90 -5.35 -24.58
N ALA A 136 -10.01 -4.14 -25.10
CA ALA A 136 -9.71 -2.91 -24.35
C ALA A 136 -10.55 -2.79 -23.06
N LYS A 137 -11.83 -3.21 -23.11
CA LYS A 137 -12.73 -3.15 -21.97
C LYS A 137 -12.34 -4.18 -20.90
N ILE A 138 -11.92 -5.37 -21.33
CA ILE A 138 -11.47 -6.43 -20.40
C ILE A 138 -10.18 -6.01 -19.73
N VAL A 139 -9.17 -5.52 -20.49
CA VAL A 139 -7.91 -5.02 -19.94
C VAL A 139 -8.17 -3.95 -18.89
N TYR A 140 -8.94 -2.92 -19.24
CA TYR A 140 -9.27 -1.82 -18.34
C TYR A 140 -9.95 -2.32 -17.04
N GLN A 141 -10.96 -3.20 -17.15
CA GLN A 141 -11.68 -3.71 -15.99
C GLN A 141 -10.81 -4.58 -15.07
N ARG A 142 -9.92 -5.41 -15.63
CA ARG A 142 -9.01 -6.23 -14.83
C ARG A 142 -8.01 -5.37 -14.07
N VAL A 143 -7.39 -4.39 -14.74
CA VAL A 143 -6.48 -3.43 -14.09
C VAL A 143 -7.21 -2.67 -12.97
N LEU A 144 -8.38 -2.11 -13.27
CA LEU A 144 -9.19 -1.37 -12.29
C LEU A 144 -9.56 -2.23 -11.06
N ASN A 145 -10.00 -3.46 -11.28
CA ASN A 145 -10.41 -4.36 -10.20
C ASN A 145 -9.23 -4.78 -9.34
N THR A 146 -8.09 -5.10 -9.97
CA THR A 146 -6.87 -5.48 -9.25
C THR A 146 -6.34 -4.33 -8.41
N ILE A 147 -6.22 -3.13 -8.98
CA ILE A 147 -5.78 -1.95 -8.24
C ILE A 147 -6.72 -1.67 -7.05
N LYS A 148 -8.04 -1.72 -7.26
CA LYS A 148 -9.03 -1.52 -6.17
C LYS A 148 -8.90 -2.56 -5.05
N LEU A 149 -8.65 -3.81 -5.39
CA LEU A 149 -8.48 -4.90 -4.43
C LEU A 149 -7.25 -4.66 -3.55
N TYR A 150 -6.10 -4.37 -4.17
CA TYR A 150 -4.85 -4.13 -3.45
C TYR A 150 -4.89 -2.83 -2.65
N ALA A 151 -5.49 -1.76 -3.17
CA ALA A 151 -5.70 -0.53 -2.41
C ALA A 151 -6.56 -0.76 -1.15
N LYS A 152 -7.62 -1.58 -1.26
CA LYS A 152 -8.45 -1.97 -0.11
C LYS A 152 -7.66 -2.81 0.89
N GLN A 153 -6.85 -3.75 0.42
CA GLN A 153 -6.00 -4.57 1.28
C GLN A 153 -4.97 -3.73 2.04
N ARG A 154 -4.23 -2.84 1.35
CA ARG A 154 -3.29 -1.91 1.99
C ARG A 154 -3.98 -1.04 3.05
N ARG A 155 -5.17 -0.51 2.74
CA ARG A 155 -5.95 0.27 3.71
C ARG A 155 -6.32 -0.53 4.96
N LEU A 156 -6.71 -1.79 4.80
CA LEU A 156 -7.04 -2.67 5.94
C LEU A 156 -5.81 -2.96 6.79
N ILE A 157 -4.66 -3.23 6.18
CA ILE A 157 -3.40 -3.44 6.89
C ILE A 157 -3.04 -2.20 7.71
N ASN A 158 -3.09 -1.01 7.13
CA ASN A 158 -2.80 0.24 7.83
C ASN A 158 -3.74 0.46 9.01
N LEU A 159 -5.06 0.24 8.84
CA LEU A 159 -6.02 0.35 9.93
C LEU A 159 -5.74 -0.63 11.08
N ILE A 160 -5.36 -1.86 10.77
CA ILE A 160 -4.99 -2.86 11.77
C ILE A 160 -3.72 -2.43 12.50
N THR A 161 -2.71 -1.97 11.79
CA THR A 161 -1.44 -1.48 12.35
C THR A 161 -1.68 -0.31 13.31
N ASP A 162 -2.50 0.66 12.90
CA ASP A 162 -2.87 1.80 13.74
C ASP A 162 -3.63 1.37 15.00
N GLN A 163 -4.56 0.42 14.88
CA GLN A 163 -5.29 -0.12 16.03
C GLN A 163 -4.38 -0.88 17.00
N VAL A 164 -3.44 -1.65 16.49
CA VAL A 164 -2.45 -2.37 17.33
C VAL A 164 -1.59 -1.36 18.08
N TYR A 165 -1.09 -0.34 17.37
CA TYR A 165 -0.28 0.72 17.99
C TYR A 165 -1.03 1.47 19.10
N GLU A 166 -2.27 1.89 18.84
CA GLU A 166 -3.10 2.57 19.86
C GLU A 166 -3.41 1.65 21.06
N LYS A 167 -3.65 0.36 20.81
CA LYS A 167 -3.87 -0.63 21.87
C LYS A 167 -2.63 -0.79 22.77
N GLU A 168 -1.44 -0.87 22.17
CA GLU A 168 -0.19 -0.93 22.93
C GLU A 168 0.06 0.32 23.76
N LYS A 169 -0.19 1.50 23.17
CA LYS A 169 -0.08 2.79 23.86
C LYS A 169 -1.03 2.86 25.07
N ASN A 170 -2.28 2.44 24.91
CA ASN A 170 -3.27 2.38 25.98
C ASN A 170 -2.88 1.37 27.06
N ASN A 171 -2.36 0.22 26.71
CA ASN A 171 -1.85 -0.77 27.67
C ASN A 171 -0.68 -0.22 28.49
N LYS A 172 0.28 0.45 27.85
CA LYS A 172 1.41 1.10 28.55
C LYS A 172 0.92 2.18 29.51
N MET A 173 -0.07 2.99 29.10
CA MET A 173 -0.68 4.01 29.96
C MET A 173 -1.38 3.38 31.17
N MET A 174 -2.17 2.32 30.97
CA MET A 174 -2.88 1.61 32.03
C MET A 174 -1.91 1.01 33.07
N ILE A 175 -0.82 0.39 32.60
CA ILE A 175 0.24 -0.12 33.47
C ILE A 175 0.85 1.01 34.27
N GLY A 176 1.11 2.17 33.67
CA GLY A 176 1.63 3.36 34.36
C GLY A 176 0.69 3.85 35.46
N ILE A 177 -0.61 3.94 35.17
CA ILE A 177 -1.62 4.36 36.17
C ILE A 177 -1.71 3.35 37.29
N LEU A 178 -1.76 2.05 37.02
CA LEU A 178 -1.80 1.00 38.02
C LEU A 178 -0.54 1.03 38.94
N SER A 179 0.62 1.26 38.32
CA SER A 179 1.89 1.43 39.05
C SER A 179 1.82 2.62 40.03
N GLN A 180 1.26 3.77 39.58
CA GLN A 180 1.07 4.94 40.44
C GLN A 180 0.07 4.68 41.59
N ILE A 181 -1.04 3.96 41.34
CA ILE A 181 -2.01 3.61 42.38
C ILE A 181 -1.37 2.71 43.46
N VAL A 182 -0.55 1.75 43.01
CA VAL A 182 0.18 0.87 43.98
C VAL A 182 1.23 1.67 44.76
N GLU A 183 1.93 2.62 44.13
CA GLU A 183 2.86 3.54 44.79
C GLU A 183 2.16 4.39 45.88
N PHE A 184 0.98 4.92 45.57
CA PHE A 184 0.20 5.75 46.52
C PHE A 184 -0.28 4.97 47.74
N ARG A 185 -0.48 3.66 47.61
CA ARG A 185 -1.00 2.80 48.66
C ARG A 185 0.08 2.30 49.63
N ASN A 186 1.34 2.25 49.22
CA ASN A 186 2.47 1.78 50.00
C ASN A 186 3.72 2.62 49.71
N SER A 187 4.04 3.57 50.59
CA SER A 187 5.21 4.46 50.41
C SER A 187 6.57 3.72 50.32
N ASP A 188 6.67 2.50 50.85
CA ASP A 188 7.90 1.69 50.83
C ASP A 188 8.02 0.74 49.62
N SER A 189 6.91 0.44 48.95
CA SER A 189 6.89 -0.54 47.82
C SER A 189 6.93 0.11 46.42
N GLY A 190 6.75 1.44 46.32
CA GLY A 190 6.67 2.16 45.07
C GLY A 190 7.93 2.04 44.21
N MET A 191 9.10 2.14 44.84
CA MET A 191 10.38 2.00 44.12
C MET A 191 10.60 0.56 43.64
N HIS A 192 10.08 -0.43 44.34
CA HIS A 192 10.16 -1.84 43.98
C HIS A 192 9.29 -2.17 42.74
N VAL A 193 8.07 -1.64 42.68
CA VAL A 193 7.16 -1.83 41.53
C VAL A 193 7.70 -1.15 40.28
N ARG A 194 8.28 0.06 40.38
CA ARG A 194 8.97 0.73 39.26
C ARG A 194 10.13 -0.10 38.73
N ASN A 195 10.97 -0.63 39.60
CA ASN A 195 12.11 -1.45 39.23
C ASN A 195 11.65 -2.75 38.57
N ILE A 196 10.59 -3.39 39.05
CA ILE A 196 10.01 -4.59 38.44
C ILE A 196 9.44 -4.27 37.05
N SER A 197 8.67 -3.19 36.91
CA SER A 197 8.11 -2.77 35.62
C SER A 197 9.20 -2.47 34.59
N THR A 198 10.26 -1.78 35.00
CA THR A 198 11.42 -1.49 34.13
C THR A 198 12.18 -2.76 33.71
N LEU A 199 12.43 -3.67 34.69
CA LEU A 199 13.09 -4.95 34.42
C LEU A 199 12.23 -5.85 33.52
N THR A 200 10.93 -5.89 33.73
CA THR A 200 9.99 -6.66 32.90
C THR A 200 9.94 -6.10 31.48
N GLY A 201 9.92 -4.77 31.32
CA GLY A 201 10.01 -4.11 30.02
C GLY A 201 11.31 -4.46 29.27
N MET A 202 12.45 -4.35 29.94
CA MET A 202 13.76 -4.73 29.36
C MET A 202 13.85 -6.21 29.01
N LEU A 203 13.25 -7.11 29.80
CA LEU A 203 13.20 -8.55 29.54
C LEU A 203 12.31 -8.85 28.33
N LEU A 204 11.14 -8.20 28.23
CA LEU A 204 10.23 -8.34 27.09
C LEU A 204 10.88 -7.82 25.80
N GLU A 205 11.54 -6.66 25.83
CA GLU A 205 12.30 -6.15 24.68
C GLU A 205 13.41 -7.12 24.23
N LYS A 206 14.15 -7.72 25.19
CA LYS A 206 15.15 -8.73 24.86
C LYS A 206 14.57 -10.04 24.33
N ILE A 207 13.38 -10.44 24.80
CA ILE A 207 12.67 -11.61 24.31
C ILE A 207 12.20 -11.35 22.87
N VAL A 208 11.57 -10.19 22.59
CA VAL A 208 11.13 -9.80 21.27
C VAL A 208 12.31 -9.73 20.29
N GLN A 209 13.43 -9.08 20.66
CA GLN A 209 14.65 -9.05 19.86
C GLN A 209 15.26 -10.43 19.59
N LYS A 210 15.07 -11.41 20.49
CA LYS A 210 15.49 -12.79 20.25
C LYS A 210 14.52 -13.60 19.43
N THR A 211 13.21 -13.32 19.51
CA THR A 211 12.16 -13.99 18.72
C THR A 211 12.12 -13.51 17.28
N ASP A 212 12.50 -12.27 16.98
CA ASP A 212 12.70 -11.82 15.59
C ASP A 212 13.81 -12.60 14.85
N LYS A 213 14.65 -13.32 15.58
CA LYS A 213 15.70 -14.19 15.02
C LYS A 213 15.21 -15.61 14.71
N TYR A 214 14.03 -15.98 15.19
CA TYR A 214 13.37 -17.25 14.90
C TYR A 214 12.01 -16.96 14.28
N TYR A 215 11.98 -16.88 12.96
CA TYR A 215 10.74 -16.90 12.20
C TYR A 215 9.98 -18.17 12.58
N LEU A 216 8.94 -18.03 13.37
CA LEU A 216 7.92 -19.06 13.50
C LEU A 216 7.13 -19.01 12.20
N SER A 217 7.51 -19.89 11.25
CA SER A 217 6.67 -20.22 10.10
C SER A 217 5.39 -20.86 10.64
N TRP A 218 4.29 -20.17 10.46
CA TRP A 218 2.94 -20.71 10.59
C TRP A 218 2.43 -21.18 9.24
#